data_6a504663f95bf2e2fca64571f2be248a
#
_entry.id   6a504663f95bf2e2fca64571f2be248a
#
_cell.length_a   1.000
_cell.length_b   1.000
_cell.length_c   1.000
_cell.angle_alpha   90.00
_cell.angle_beta   90.00
_cell.angle_gamma   90.00
#
_symmetry.space_group_name_H-M   'P 1'
#
loop_
_entity.id
_entity.type
_entity.pdbx_description
1 polymer ?
#
loop_
_entity_poly.entity_id
_entity_poly.type
_entity_poly.pdbx_seq_one_letter_code
_entity_poly.pdbx_strand_id
1 'polypeptide(L)'
;MCIRDRPYRTTPLGEIASLVNRTDPKSNAPIMMLSAGNGFIMQSEKYSRDNAGQSLKKYILLKQGELAYNHGASKAKQFGCCYELTEPEARIPYVYHCFKINEDEYTPYVAMALNNSKMDQQLKRLVSSSVRMDGLLNISFEDYMSVTLYLPSFIEQKHIADFLKKLDERIAYQERLITSLKKYKRGAVTHILSGKSMAFAVASSWTEHTLSELCSEFRSGRNISATLIHQNGNYPVYGGNGIRGYCNQYSHDGEYVVVGRQGALCGNVRLIQGKNYLSEHAIAVQANGANETKFLLYLLDYMKLGQYSDQGAQPGLAVNKLLRLKCMVPDKQTQIKIASFLMSFDFQISTQERMLMLLNSQRRALLQQLFI
;
A
#
# COMPACT_ATOMS: atom_id res chain seq x y z
N MET A 1 -5.95 23.76 26.46
CA MET A 1 -4.59 23.70 26.99
C MET A 1 -3.69 23.20 25.86
N CYS A 2 -2.80 24.04 25.36
CA CYS A 2 -1.95 23.71 24.22
C CYS A 2 -0.89 22.68 24.68
N ILE A 3 -0.59 21.67 23.84
CA ILE A 3 0.44 20.66 24.18
C ILE A 3 1.80 21.32 24.50
N ARG A 4 2.07 22.50 23.93
CA ARG A 4 3.29 23.28 24.18
C ARG A 4 3.47 23.81 25.62
N ASP A 5 2.39 23.86 26.42
CA ASP A 5 2.41 24.43 27.77
C ASP A 5 2.60 23.36 28.86
N ARG A 6 2.87 22.10 28.47
CA ARG A 6 3.09 20.99 29.42
C ARG A 6 4.58 20.81 29.67
N PRO A 7 4.98 20.58 30.93
CA PRO A 7 6.39 20.37 31.24
C PRO A 7 6.82 18.98 30.77
N TYR A 8 7.42 18.93 29.58
CA TYR A 8 8.15 17.74 29.15
C TYR A 8 9.52 17.72 29.80
N ARG A 9 9.88 16.59 30.40
CA ARG A 9 11.22 16.36 30.91
C ARG A 9 12.13 15.97 29.73
N THR A 10 13.29 16.60 29.66
CA THR A 10 14.34 16.26 28.67
C THR A 10 15.30 15.29 29.33
N THR A 11 15.45 14.08 28.79
CA THR A 11 16.23 13.01 29.43
C THR A 11 17.01 12.24 28.36
N PRO A 12 18.32 12.00 28.54
CA PRO A 12 19.08 11.06 27.73
C PRO A 12 18.51 9.64 27.87
N LEU A 13 18.50 8.88 26.78
CA LEU A 13 17.99 7.50 26.79
C LEU A 13 18.73 6.62 27.83
N GLY A 14 20.03 6.81 27.97
CA GLY A 14 20.87 6.07 28.93
C GLY A 14 20.51 6.26 30.41
N GLU A 15 19.78 7.32 30.78
CA GLU A 15 19.31 7.52 32.14
C GLU A 15 18.07 6.68 32.48
N ILE A 16 17.31 6.28 31.46
CA ILE A 16 16.05 5.53 31.62
C ILE A 16 16.12 4.11 31.05
N ALA A 17 17.26 3.72 30.49
CA ALA A 17 17.44 2.43 29.84
C ALA A 17 18.64 1.67 30.40
N SER A 18 18.54 0.35 30.45
CA SER A 18 19.62 -0.56 30.83
C SER A 18 19.89 -1.57 29.73
N LEU A 19 21.19 -1.89 29.51
CA LEU A 19 21.61 -2.85 28.49
C LEU A 19 21.04 -4.25 28.76
N VAL A 20 20.57 -4.90 27.70
CA VAL A 20 20.21 -6.32 27.69
C VAL A 20 21.20 -7.06 26.79
N ASN A 21 22.02 -7.92 27.38
CA ASN A 21 23.01 -8.76 26.70
C ASN A 21 22.86 -10.26 27.04
N ARG A 22 21.71 -10.64 27.57
CA ARG A 22 21.40 -12.02 27.99
C ARG A 22 21.38 -12.94 26.77
N THR A 23 22.09 -14.07 26.87
CA THR A 23 22.10 -15.15 25.88
C THR A 23 21.63 -16.45 26.50
N ASP A 24 20.88 -17.24 25.75
CA ASP A 24 20.56 -18.62 26.10
C ASP A 24 20.64 -19.51 24.85
N PRO A 25 21.77 -20.19 24.65
CA PRO A 25 21.96 -21.08 23.49
C PRO A 25 21.00 -22.27 23.46
N LYS A 26 20.39 -22.63 24.61
CA LYS A 26 19.47 -23.77 24.76
C LYS A 26 18.00 -23.35 24.65
N SER A 27 17.71 -22.05 24.59
CA SER A 27 16.33 -21.57 24.49
C SER A 27 15.68 -22.04 23.19
N ASN A 28 14.41 -22.43 23.29
CA ASN A 28 13.53 -22.74 22.15
C ASN A 28 12.75 -21.51 21.67
N ALA A 29 13.03 -20.31 22.20
CA ALA A 29 12.38 -19.09 21.79
C ALA A 29 12.51 -18.86 20.27
N PRO A 30 11.50 -18.28 19.62
CA PRO A 30 11.51 -18.03 18.19
C PRO A 30 12.68 -17.12 17.79
N ILE A 31 13.24 -17.37 16.61
CA ILE A 31 14.26 -16.51 16.04
C ILE A 31 13.59 -15.38 15.27
N MET A 32 13.74 -14.17 15.77
CA MET A 32 13.11 -12.98 15.21
C MET A 32 14.14 -11.93 14.79
N MET A 33 13.70 -11.02 13.92
CA MET A 33 14.49 -9.89 13.46
C MET A 33 13.61 -8.65 13.32
N LEU A 34 14.20 -7.46 13.28
CA LEU A 34 13.48 -6.22 13.06
C LEU A 34 13.31 -5.92 11.57
N SER A 35 12.08 -5.63 11.19
CA SER A 35 11.68 -5.07 9.91
C SER A 35 11.28 -3.61 10.08
N ALA A 36 11.78 -2.74 9.21
CA ALA A 36 11.60 -1.28 9.33
C ALA A 36 10.13 -0.79 9.34
N GLY A 37 9.19 -1.59 8.82
CA GLY A 37 7.77 -1.23 8.78
C GLY A 37 6.86 -2.09 9.67
N ASN A 38 7.33 -3.29 10.08
CA ASN A 38 6.48 -4.32 10.69
C ASN A 38 6.91 -4.68 12.13
N GLY A 39 7.96 -4.03 12.67
CA GLY A 39 8.49 -4.42 13.98
C GLY A 39 9.21 -5.75 13.95
N PHE A 40 9.01 -6.57 14.99
CA PHE A 40 9.56 -7.92 15.06
C PHE A 40 8.81 -8.87 14.10
N ILE A 41 9.55 -9.57 13.27
CA ILE A 41 9.06 -10.62 12.36
C ILE A 41 9.90 -11.89 12.53
N MET A 42 9.32 -13.04 12.20
CA MET A 42 10.08 -14.29 12.16
C MET A 42 11.18 -14.20 11.12
N GLN A 43 12.38 -14.67 11.45
CA GLN A 43 13.49 -14.66 10.50
C GLN A 43 13.19 -15.53 9.26
N SER A 44 12.41 -16.61 9.43
CA SER A 44 11.95 -17.48 8.36
C SER A 44 11.01 -16.82 7.35
N GLU A 45 10.33 -15.73 7.72
CA GLU A 45 9.48 -14.96 6.78
C GLU A 45 10.29 -14.18 5.75
N LYS A 46 11.52 -13.81 6.10
CA LYS A 46 12.39 -13.00 5.23
C LYS A 46 13.43 -13.83 4.50
N TYR A 47 13.91 -14.91 5.10
CA TYR A 47 14.98 -15.76 4.55
C TYR A 47 14.50 -17.20 4.44
N SER A 48 14.61 -17.77 3.25
CA SER A 48 14.25 -19.17 2.95
C SER A 48 15.20 -20.20 3.56
N ARG A 49 16.33 -19.77 4.12
CA ARG A 49 17.32 -20.63 4.82
C ARG A 49 17.59 -20.06 6.19
N ASP A 50 17.83 -20.95 7.15
CA ASP A 50 18.30 -20.58 8.48
C ASP A 50 19.76 -20.05 8.37
N ASN A 51 19.90 -18.74 8.29
CA ASN A 51 21.18 -18.05 8.17
C ASN A 51 21.91 -17.90 9.52
N ALA A 52 21.29 -18.33 10.63
CA ALA A 52 21.84 -18.11 11.96
C ALA A 52 23.04 -19.05 12.26
N GLY A 53 23.05 -20.30 11.78
CA GLY A 53 24.15 -21.23 11.93
C GLY A 53 24.81 -21.21 13.32
N GLN A 54 26.15 -21.18 13.36
CA GLN A 54 26.91 -21.06 14.62
C GLN A 54 26.71 -19.71 15.34
N SER A 55 26.27 -18.66 14.65
CA SER A 55 26.00 -17.35 15.25
C SER A 55 24.81 -17.36 16.21
N LEU A 56 23.93 -18.35 16.11
CA LEU A 56 22.76 -18.49 16.99
C LEU A 56 23.12 -18.56 18.48
N LYS A 57 24.29 -19.08 18.81
CA LYS A 57 24.79 -19.12 20.20
C LYS A 57 25.03 -17.73 20.80
N LYS A 58 25.22 -16.71 19.95
CA LYS A 58 25.47 -15.32 20.35
C LYS A 58 24.20 -14.48 20.37
N TYR A 59 23.06 -15.03 19.90
CA TYR A 59 21.83 -14.28 19.82
C TYR A 59 21.36 -13.87 21.22
N ILE A 60 20.85 -12.65 21.31
CA ILE A 60 20.32 -12.10 22.54
C ILE A 60 18.94 -12.67 22.77
N LEU A 61 18.69 -13.19 23.97
CA LEU A 61 17.38 -13.59 24.44
C LEU A 61 16.67 -12.34 24.97
N LEU A 62 15.78 -11.78 24.18
CA LEU A 62 14.95 -10.64 24.51
C LEU A 62 13.64 -11.14 25.13
N LYS A 63 13.12 -10.43 26.14
CA LYS A 63 11.85 -10.71 26.80
C LYS A 63 10.80 -9.66 26.45
N GLN A 64 9.55 -10.00 26.64
CA GLN A 64 8.42 -9.09 26.45
C GLN A 64 8.65 -7.76 27.20
N GLY A 65 8.36 -6.65 26.51
CA GLY A 65 8.57 -5.30 27.04
C GLY A 65 10.01 -4.78 26.91
N GLU A 66 10.97 -5.59 26.43
CA GLU A 66 12.31 -5.12 26.13
C GLU A 66 12.40 -4.62 24.68
N LEU A 67 13.32 -3.70 24.40
CA LEU A 67 13.48 -3.07 23.09
C LEU A 67 14.74 -3.55 22.39
N ALA A 68 14.68 -3.52 21.06
CA ALA A 68 15.85 -3.67 20.23
C ALA A 68 15.92 -2.55 19.17
N TYR A 69 17.09 -1.98 18.99
CA TYR A 69 17.40 -1.06 17.93
C TYR A 69 18.24 -1.77 16.87
N ASN A 70 17.69 -1.84 15.66
CA ASN A 70 18.41 -2.31 14.47
C ASN A 70 18.96 -1.09 13.72
N HIS A 71 20.27 -0.92 13.73
CA HIS A 71 20.96 0.18 13.05
C HIS A 71 21.19 -0.07 11.55
N GLY A 72 20.47 -1.02 10.93
CA GLY A 72 20.45 -1.23 9.49
C GLY A 72 19.67 -0.16 8.75
N ALA A 73 20.31 0.53 7.81
CA ALA A 73 19.65 1.53 6.98
C ALA A 73 18.71 0.87 5.94
N SER A 74 17.54 1.46 5.74
CA SER A 74 16.59 1.04 4.70
C SER A 74 15.92 2.26 4.05
N LYS A 75 15.26 2.07 2.90
CA LYS A 75 14.49 3.15 2.25
C LYS A 75 13.39 3.72 3.16
N ALA A 76 12.78 2.89 4.01
CA ALA A 76 11.70 3.28 4.92
C ALA A 76 12.24 3.91 6.22
N LYS A 77 13.42 3.52 6.69
CA LYS A 77 14.08 3.95 7.92
C LYS A 77 15.58 4.12 7.67
N GLN A 78 15.97 5.34 7.34
CA GLN A 78 17.36 5.64 6.96
C GLN A 78 18.33 5.53 8.15
N PHE A 79 17.84 5.74 9.38
CA PHE A 79 18.65 5.72 10.60
C PHE A 79 18.32 4.53 11.51
N GLY A 80 17.81 3.43 10.92
CA GLY A 80 17.43 2.26 11.68
C GLY A 80 16.03 2.35 12.29
N CYS A 81 15.69 1.35 13.12
CA CYS A 81 14.39 1.29 13.78
C CYS A 81 14.49 0.61 15.15
N CYS A 82 13.69 1.07 16.10
CA CYS A 82 13.62 0.53 17.45
C CYS A 82 12.19 0.05 17.73
N TYR A 83 12.04 -1.20 18.19
CA TYR A 83 10.73 -1.75 18.55
C TYR A 83 10.79 -2.51 19.87
N GLU A 84 9.65 -2.50 20.56
CA GLU A 84 9.38 -3.30 21.73
C GLU A 84 8.98 -4.72 21.32
N LEU A 85 9.52 -5.73 22.01
CA LEU A 85 9.09 -7.12 21.84
C LEU A 85 7.73 -7.34 22.51
N THR A 86 6.74 -7.76 21.73
CA THR A 86 5.38 -8.10 22.25
C THR A 86 5.22 -9.58 22.55
N GLU A 87 6.04 -10.44 21.95
CA GLU A 87 6.07 -11.87 22.25
C GLU A 87 6.69 -12.14 23.63
N PRO A 88 6.37 -13.27 24.28
CA PRO A 88 6.92 -13.59 25.61
C PRO A 88 8.44 -13.55 25.64
N GLU A 89 9.10 -14.12 24.65
CA GLU A 89 10.55 -14.05 24.46
C GLU A 89 10.92 -14.34 22.99
N ALA A 90 12.09 -13.83 22.56
CA ALA A 90 12.64 -14.08 21.22
C ALA A 90 14.16 -14.08 21.25
N ARG A 91 14.78 -14.86 20.37
CA ARG A 91 16.22 -14.79 20.10
C ARG A 91 16.44 -13.87 18.90
N ILE A 92 17.22 -12.83 19.09
CA ILE A 92 17.45 -11.80 18.07
C ILE A 92 18.92 -11.61 17.76
N PRO A 93 19.28 -11.11 16.57
CA PRO A 93 20.68 -10.92 16.18
C PRO A 93 21.46 -10.09 17.19
N TYR A 94 22.63 -10.56 17.58
CA TYR A 94 23.52 -9.92 18.57
C TYR A 94 24.07 -8.55 18.11
N VAL A 95 23.90 -8.23 16.84
CA VAL A 95 24.29 -6.92 16.27
C VAL A 95 23.32 -5.81 16.63
N TYR A 96 22.13 -6.11 17.17
CA TYR A 96 21.18 -5.10 17.58
C TYR A 96 21.51 -4.57 18.97
N HIS A 97 21.21 -3.30 19.21
CA HIS A 97 21.31 -2.73 20.55
C HIS A 97 20.04 -3.05 21.31
N CYS A 98 20.15 -3.89 22.33
CA CYS A 98 19.04 -4.37 23.14
C CYS A 98 19.06 -3.74 24.52
N PHE A 99 17.91 -3.27 24.98
CA PHE A 99 17.81 -2.59 26.27
C PHE A 99 16.40 -2.71 26.88
N LYS A 100 16.31 -2.51 28.18
CA LYS A 100 15.08 -2.45 28.96
C LYS A 100 14.87 -1.03 29.46
N ILE A 101 13.66 -0.53 29.40
CA ILE A 101 13.27 0.77 29.97
C ILE A 101 12.92 0.60 31.46
N ASN A 102 13.25 1.60 32.29
CA ASN A 102 12.93 1.65 33.71
C ASN A 102 11.42 1.70 33.91
N GLU A 103 10.95 1.24 35.08
CA GLU A 103 9.52 1.12 35.38
C GLU A 103 8.79 2.47 35.50
N ASP A 104 9.54 3.56 35.70
CA ASP A 104 9.00 4.93 35.77
C ASP A 104 8.58 5.48 34.37
N GLU A 105 8.91 4.79 33.29
CA GLU A 105 8.59 5.17 31.92
C GLU A 105 7.77 4.10 31.22
N TYR A 106 6.86 4.54 30.34
CA TYR A 106 6.01 3.63 29.58
C TYR A 106 6.70 3.17 28.30
N THR A 107 7.19 1.94 28.27
CA THR A 107 7.99 1.37 27.18
C THR A 107 7.37 1.59 25.78
N PRO A 108 6.05 1.36 25.53
CA PRO A 108 5.45 1.61 24.21
C PRO A 108 5.57 3.07 23.76
N TYR A 109 5.48 4.04 24.69
CA TYR A 109 5.69 5.45 24.37
C TYR A 109 7.14 5.71 23.95
N VAL A 110 8.10 5.19 24.73
CA VAL A 110 9.53 5.34 24.43
C VAL A 110 9.86 4.72 23.08
N ALA A 111 9.34 3.53 22.77
CA ALA A 111 9.50 2.90 21.46
C ALA A 111 9.01 3.79 20.30
N MET A 112 7.87 4.46 20.46
CA MET A 112 7.34 5.42 19.47
C MET A 112 8.20 6.68 19.39
N ALA A 113 8.68 7.19 20.52
CA ALA A 113 9.55 8.37 20.59
C ALA A 113 10.89 8.12 19.89
N LEU A 114 11.41 6.89 19.93
CA LEU A 114 12.65 6.49 19.26
C LEU A 114 12.50 6.29 17.73
N ASN A 115 11.28 6.36 17.20
CA ASN A 115 11.00 6.14 15.77
C ASN A 115 10.44 7.37 15.01
N ASN A 116 10.55 8.57 15.57
CA ASN A 116 10.05 9.80 14.95
C ASN A 116 11.14 10.54 14.14
N SER A 117 10.74 11.53 13.37
CA SER A 117 11.64 12.32 12.50
C SER A 117 12.67 13.17 13.27
N LYS A 118 12.41 13.54 14.53
CA LYS A 118 13.36 14.27 15.36
C LYS A 118 14.46 13.36 15.88
N MET A 119 14.10 12.12 16.20
CA MET A 119 15.08 11.08 16.50
C MET A 119 15.98 10.81 15.30
N ASP A 120 15.42 10.73 14.09
CA ASP A 120 16.20 10.59 12.86
C ASP A 120 17.24 11.74 12.69
N GLN A 121 16.89 12.98 13.09
CA GLN A 121 17.81 14.11 13.06
C GLN A 121 18.95 13.99 14.09
N GLN A 122 18.69 13.45 15.27
CA GLN A 122 19.73 13.18 16.26
C GLN A 122 20.65 12.06 15.78
N LEU A 123 20.08 10.94 15.34
CA LEU A 123 20.85 9.79 14.83
C LEU A 123 21.71 10.16 13.63
N LYS A 124 21.21 11.04 12.73
CA LYS A 124 21.99 11.55 11.61
C LYS A 124 23.31 12.22 12.04
N ARG A 125 23.32 12.88 13.20
CA ARG A 125 24.53 13.55 13.72
C ARG A 125 25.52 12.57 14.34
N LEU A 126 25.04 11.40 14.78
CA LEU A 126 25.84 10.36 15.40
C LEU A 126 26.47 9.41 14.35
N VAL A 127 25.91 9.36 13.14
CA VAL A 127 26.49 8.56 12.06
C VAL A 127 27.81 9.20 11.63
N SER A 128 28.94 8.55 11.95
CA SER A 128 30.25 8.92 11.42
C SER A 128 30.30 8.67 9.90
N SER A 129 31.15 9.39 9.17
CA SER A 129 31.18 9.51 7.70
C SER A 129 31.40 8.22 6.89
N SER A 130 31.47 7.05 7.50
CA SER A 130 31.65 5.77 6.83
C SER A 130 30.51 4.80 7.18
N VAL A 131 29.60 4.60 6.22
CA VAL A 131 28.69 3.45 6.26
C VAL A 131 29.53 2.18 6.16
N ARG A 132 29.34 1.23 7.08
CA ARG A 132 30.01 -0.07 7.04
C ARG A 132 29.63 -0.81 5.74
N MET A 133 30.55 -1.64 5.23
CA MET A 133 30.31 -2.45 4.03
C MET A 133 29.13 -3.43 4.17
N ASP A 134 28.72 -3.74 5.41
CA ASP A 134 27.56 -4.59 5.73
C ASP A 134 26.21 -3.86 5.72
N GLY A 135 26.19 -2.55 5.39
CA GLY A 135 24.97 -1.73 5.34
C GLY A 135 24.46 -1.28 6.73
N LEU A 136 25.22 -1.56 7.80
CA LEU A 136 24.90 -1.09 9.14
C LEU A 136 25.47 0.32 9.35
N LEU A 137 24.69 1.16 10.05
CA LEU A 137 25.17 2.47 10.49
C LEU A 137 26.19 2.28 11.61
N ASN A 138 27.22 3.09 11.60
CA ASN A 138 28.24 3.07 12.66
C ASN A 138 27.79 3.92 13.84
N ILE A 139 26.82 3.41 14.59
CA ILE A 139 26.29 4.00 15.84
C ILE A 139 26.60 3.00 16.94
N SER A 140 27.43 3.37 17.92
CA SER A 140 27.71 2.52 19.09
C SER A 140 26.49 2.45 20.03
N PHE A 141 26.53 1.52 20.99
CA PHE A 141 25.46 1.47 22.01
C PHE A 141 25.46 2.76 22.84
N GLU A 142 26.64 3.24 23.23
CA GLU A 142 26.83 4.47 24.01
C GLU A 142 26.32 5.70 23.26
N ASP A 143 26.63 5.81 21.94
CA ASP A 143 26.10 6.87 21.09
C ASP A 143 24.58 6.82 21.03
N TYR A 144 24.00 5.63 20.85
CA TYR A 144 22.55 5.46 20.83
C TYR A 144 21.91 5.82 22.18
N MET A 145 22.55 5.50 23.31
CA MET A 145 22.08 5.88 24.65
C MET A 145 22.20 7.38 24.95
N SER A 146 23.01 8.12 24.19
CA SER A 146 23.15 9.58 24.33
C SER A 146 22.00 10.39 23.71
N VAL A 147 21.11 9.76 22.91
CA VAL A 147 19.99 10.47 22.31
C VAL A 147 19.04 11.00 23.37
N THR A 148 18.47 12.15 23.10
CA THR A 148 17.62 12.86 24.06
C THR A 148 16.15 12.64 23.72
N LEU A 149 15.39 12.28 24.73
CA LEU A 149 13.93 12.10 24.69
C LEU A 149 13.21 13.24 25.42
N TYR A 150 12.02 13.57 24.95
CA TYR A 150 11.10 14.49 25.61
C TYR A 150 9.95 13.66 26.19
N LEU A 151 9.93 13.55 27.52
CA LEU A 151 9.04 12.64 28.24
C LEU A 151 8.01 13.44 29.05
N PRO A 152 6.71 13.30 28.74
CA PRO A 152 5.64 13.77 29.63
C PRO A 152 5.53 12.87 30.87
N SER A 153 4.55 13.12 31.72
CA SER A 153 4.25 12.23 32.87
C SER A 153 3.93 10.81 32.38
N PHE A 154 4.20 9.79 33.21
CA PHE A 154 3.90 8.38 32.92
C PHE A 154 2.46 8.16 32.47
N ILE A 155 1.49 8.80 33.13
CA ILE A 155 0.06 8.70 32.78
C ILE A 155 -0.19 9.24 31.36
N GLU A 156 0.46 10.35 31.02
CA GLU A 156 0.31 10.94 29.69
C GLU A 156 1.02 10.12 28.61
N GLN A 157 2.21 9.56 28.89
CA GLN A 157 2.89 8.61 28.03
C GLN A 157 1.98 7.45 27.66
N LYS A 158 1.31 6.87 28.68
CA LYS A 158 0.37 5.77 28.50
C LYS A 158 -0.82 6.19 27.64
N HIS A 159 -1.44 7.33 27.91
CA HIS A 159 -2.56 7.82 27.11
C HIS A 159 -2.19 8.05 25.65
N ILE A 160 -1.01 8.66 25.38
CA ILE A 160 -0.54 8.91 24.03
C ILE A 160 -0.28 7.60 23.29
N ALA A 161 0.45 6.67 23.92
CA ALA A 161 0.80 5.41 23.30
C ALA A 161 -0.43 4.53 23.03
N ASP A 162 -1.34 4.41 23.99
CA ASP A 162 -2.58 3.65 23.84
C ASP A 162 -3.49 4.25 22.76
N PHE A 163 -3.55 5.58 22.67
CA PHE A 163 -4.31 6.25 21.61
C PHE A 163 -3.73 5.98 20.22
N LEU A 164 -2.41 6.13 20.06
CA LEU A 164 -1.72 5.87 18.79
C LEU A 164 -1.81 4.40 18.39
N LYS A 165 -1.70 3.47 19.35
CA LYS A 165 -1.90 2.04 19.11
C LYS A 165 -3.30 1.74 18.58
N LYS A 166 -4.35 2.32 19.18
CA LYS A 166 -5.72 2.16 18.67
C LYS A 166 -5.90 2.73 17.25
N LEU A 167 -5.22 3.83 16.94
CA LEU A 167 -5.22 4.40 15.59
C LEU A 167 -4.54 3.46 14.59
N ASP A 168 -3.41 2.86 14.96
CA ASP A 168 -2.69 1.88 14.12
C ASP A 168 -3.52 0.60 13.91
N GLU A 169 -4.20 0.10 14.94
CA GLU A 169 -5.14 -1.02 14.84
C GLU A 169 -6.30 -0.71 13.86
N ARG A 170 -6.82 0.52 13.90
CA ARG A 170 -7.86 0.98 12.98
C ARG A 170 -7.36 1.07 11.54
N ILE A 171 -6.14 1.55 11.32
CA ILE A 171 -5.50 1.60 9.99
C ILE A 171 -5.34 0.17 9.45
N ALA A 172 -4.80 -0.74 10.24
CA ALA A 172 -4.63 -2.14 9.84
C ALA A 172 -5.97 -2.85 9.55
N TYR A 173 -7.02 -2.55 10.33
CA TYR A 173 -8.38 -3.04 10.04
C TYR A 173 -8.89 -2.51 8.71
N GLN A 174 -8.69 -1.22 8.44
CA GLN A 174 -9.11 -0.55 7.20
C GLN A 174 -8.44 -1.17 5.96
N GLU A 175 -7.15 -1.48 6.03
CA GLU A 175 -6.40 -2.15 4.96
C GLU A 175 -6.94 -3.55 4.67
N ARG A 176 -7.23 -4.33 5.73
CA ARG A 176 -7.84 -5.66 5.60
C ARG A 176 -9.22 -5.58 4.98
N LEU A 177 -10.04 -4.60 5.37
CA LEU A 177 -11.37 -4.38 4.79
C LEU A 177 -11.30 -4.11 3.29
N ILE A 178 -10.41 -3.19 2.87
CA ILE A 178 -10.19 -2.88 1.45
C ILE A 178 -9.77 -4.13 0.68
N THR A 179 -8.84 -4.90 1.22
CA THR A 179 -8.37 -6.16 0.61
C THR A 179 -9.51 -7.16 0.44
N SER A 180 -10.35 -7.30 1.45
CA SER A 180 -11.52 -8.18 1.43
C SER A 180 -12.54 -7.72 0.38
N LEU A 181 -12.87 -6.43 0.34
CA LEU A 181 -13.80 -5.87 -0.65
C LEU A 181 -13.30 -6.08 -2.09
N LYS A 182 -12.00 -5.87 -2.35
CA LYS A 182 -11.39 -6.16 -3.66
C LYS A 182 -11.47 -7.64 -4.03
N LYS A 183 -11.28 -8.54 -3.07
CA LYS A 183 -11.43 -9.98 -3.26
C LYS A 183 -12.88 -10.35 -3.57
N TYR A 184 -13.84 -9.81 -2.81
CA TYR A 184 -15.27 -10.03 -3.05
C TYR A 184 -15.71 -9.51 -4.42
N LYS A 185 -15.34 -8.28 -4.80
CA LYS A 185 -15.62 -7.74 -6.13
C LYS A 185 -15.12 -8.67 -7.22
N ARG A 186 -13.85 -9.12 -7.15
CA ARG A 186 -13.26 -10.03 -8.15
C ARG A 186 -14.03 -11.35 -8.23
N GLY A 187 -14.41 -11.92 -7.09
CA GLY A 187 -15.24 -13.12 -7.03
C GLY A 187 -16.61 -12.91 -7.67
N ALA A 188 -17.28 -11.79 -7.36
CA ALA A 188 -18.57 -11.42 -7.93
C ALA A 188 -18.51 -11.24 -9.46
N VAL A 189 -17.51 -10.50 -9.96
CA VAL A 189 -17.28 -10.32 -11.40
C VAL A 189 -17.15 -11.70 -12.09
N THR A 190 -16.26 -12.55 -11.56
CA THR A 190 -16.03 -13.89 -12.14
C THR A 190 -17.30 -14.76 -12.09
N HIS A 191 -18.00 -14.77 -10.96
CA HIS A 191 -19.20 -15.59 -10.79
C HIS A 191 -20.35 -15.16 -11.71
N ILE A 192 -20.58 -13.85 -11.82
CA ILE A 192 -21.67 -13.29 -12.65
C ILE A 192 -21.34 -13.49 -14.13
N LEU A 193 -20.15 -13.05 -14.58
CA LEU A 193 -19.82 -13.05 -16.01
C LEU A 193 -19.44 -14.43 -16.57
N SER A 194 -19.19 -15.41 -15.71
CA SER A 194 -19.08 -16.83 -16.14
C SER A 194 -20.42 -17.52 -16.37
N GLY A 195 -21.56 -16.82 -16.19
CA GLY A 195 -22.91 -17.39 -16.30
C GLY A 195 -23.32 -18.31 -15.15
N LYS A 196 -22.54 -18.38 -14.06
CA LYS A 196 -22.79 -19.26 -12.91
C LYS A 196 -23.72 -18.64 -11.85
N SER A 197 -24.01 -17.36 -11.96
CA SER A 197 -24.85 -16.66 -10.97
C SER A 197 -26.31 -16.90 -11.22
N MET A 198 -26.95 -17.72 -10.39
CA MET A 198 -28.40 -17.99 -10.47
C MET A 198 -29.24 -16.69 -10.35
N ALA A 199 -28.78 -15.71 -9.58
CA ALA A 199 -29.48 -14.45 -9.40
C ALA A 199 -29.66 -13.64 -10.70
N PHE A 200 -28.73 -13.77 -11.65
CA PHE A 200 -28.77 -13.10 -12.95
C PHE A 200 -29.01 -14.08 -14.13
N ALA A 201 -28.78 -15.38 -13.95
CA ALA A 201 -29.02 -16.38 -14.98
C ALA A 201 -30.52 -16.69 -15.15
N VAL A 202 -31.30 -16.67 -14.06
CA VAL A 202 -32.76 -16.95 -14.09
C VAL A 202 -33.54 -15.78 -14.68
N ALA A 203 -32.98 -14.55 -14.63
CA ALA A 203 -33.68 -13.33 -15.07
C ALA A 203 -33.57 -13.04 -16.58
N SER A 204 -32.63 -13.71 -17.31
CA SER A 204 -32.37 -13.38 -18.71
C SER A 204 -31.61 -14.50 -19.42
N SER A 205 -31.92 -14.71 -20.70
CA SER A 205 -31.11 -15.55 -21.60
C SER A 205 -29.81 -14.82 -21.99
N TRP A 206 -28.66 -15.47 -21.74
CA TRP A 206 -27.37 -14.97 -22.21
C TRP A 206 -27.16 -15.42 -23.65
N THR A 207 -26.78 -14.49 -24.51
CA THR A 207 -26.53 -14.74 -25.94
C THR A 207 -25.09 -14.42 -26.32
N GLU A 208 -24.55 -15.17 -27.28
CA GLU A 208 -23.19 -14.97 -27.77
C GLU A 208 -23.15 -13.82 -28.76
N HIS A 209 -22.24 -12.88 -28.54
CA HIS A 209 -21.98 -11.74 -29.43
C HIS A 209 -20.50 -11.50 -29.57
N THR A 210 -20.11 -10.87 -30.68
CA THR A 210 -18.77 -10.29 -30.82
C THR A 210 -18.71 -8.90 -30.18
N LEU A 211 -17.51 -8.44 -29.78
CA LEU A 211 -17.37 -7.10 -29.23
C LEU A 211 -17.77 -6.00 -30.25
N SER A 212 -17.64 -6.27 -31.56
CA SER A 212 -18.10 -5.35 -32.60
C SER A 212 -19.62 -5.16 -32.60
N GLU A 213 -20.40 -6.18 -32.26
CA GLU A 213 -21.87 -6.12 -32.20
C GLU A 213 -22.39 -5.42 -30.93
N LEU A 214 -21.58 -5.29 -29.90
CA LEU A 214 -21.96 -4.64 -28.64
C LEU A 214 -21.70 -3.14 -28.60
N CYS A 215 -20.82 -2.66 -29.46
CA CYS A 215 -20.27 -1.31 -29.36
C CYS A 215 -20.73 -0.39 -30.50
N SER A 216 -21.05 0.86 -30.20
CA SER A 216 -21.17 1.95 -31.17
C SER A 216 -19.79 2.49 -31.55
N GLU A 217 -18.85 2.43 -30.60
CA GLU A 217 -17.46 2.82 -30.83
C GLU A 217 -16.52 1.81 -30.17
N PHE A 218 -15.53 1.33 -30.92
CA PHE A 218 -14.43 0.50 -30.44
C PHE A 218 -13.21 0.75 -31.35
N ARG A 219 -12.47 1.81 -31.06
CA ARG A 219 -11.34 2.22 -31.90
C ARG A 219 -10.24 2.91 -31.09
N SER A 220 -9.02 2.96 -31.66
CA SER A 220 -7.94 3.76 -31.11
C SER A 220 -8.29 5.24 -31.08
N GLY A 221 -7.87 5.93 -30.04
CA GLY A 221 -7.97 7.38 -29.95
C GLY A 221 -7.14 8.10 -31.03
N ARG A 222 -7.04 9.41 -30.91
CA ARG A 222 -6.41 10.29 -31.88
C ARG A 222 -4.95 10.57 -31.51
N ASN A 223 -4.08 10.67 -32.52
CA ASN A 223 -2.69 11.06 -32.28
C ASN A 223 -2.63 12.47 -31.65
N ILE A 224 -1.73 12.64 -30.67
CA ILE A 224 -1.45 13.92 -30.02
C ILE A 224 0.05 14.11 -29.85
N SER A 225 0.56 15.27 -30.26
CA SER A 225 1.97 15.62 -30.04
C SER A 225 2.26 15.76 -28.55
N ALA A 226 3.42 15.27 -28.11
CA ALA A 226 3.88 15.41 -26.74
C ALA A 226 3.97 16.89 -26.30
N THR A 227 4.21 17.81 -27.24
CA THR A 227 4.26 19.27 -27.00
C THR A 227 2.92 19.88 -26.59
N LEU A 228 1.80 19.20 -26.89
CA LEU A 228 0.44 19.64 -26.53
C LEU A 228 -0.05 19.05 -25.19
N ILE A 229 0.76 18.19 -24.56
CA ILE A 229 0.44 17.57 -23.28
C ILE A 229 1.18 18.30 -22.17
N HIS A 230 0.44 18.90 -21.25
CA HIS A 230 0.95 19.71 -20.15
C HIS A 230 0.63 19.06 -18.80
N GLN A 231 1.26 19.55 -17.72
CA GLN A 231 0.92 19.12 -16.36
C GLN A 231 -0.48 19.57 -15.94
N ASN A 232 -0.95 20.71 -16.49
CA ASN A 232 -2.27 21.29 -16.24
C ASN A 232 -2.92 21.65 -17.57
N GLY A 233 -4.26 21.60 -17.62
CA GLY A 233 -5.05 21.93 -18.81
C GLY A 233 -6.53 21.61 -18.57
N ASN A 234 -7.38 21.93 -19.57
CA ASN A 234 -8.83 21.81 -19.45
C ASN A 234 -9.31 20.36 -19.50
N TYR A 235 -8.62 19.50 -20.24
CA TYR A 235 -9.08 18.13 -20.49
C TYR A 235 -7.96 17.12 -20.25
N PRO A 236 -8.22 16.04 -19.50
CA PRO A 236 -7.24 14.99 -19.29
C PRO A 236 -6.97 14.21 -20.58
N VAL A 237 -5.70 13.90 -20.82
CA VAL A 237 -5.23 13.09 -21.95
C VAL A 237 -4.99 11.67 -21.46
N TYR A 238 -5.77 10.72 -21.97
CA TYR A 238 -5.62 9.30 -21.64
C TYR A 238 -4.72 8.57 -22.64
N GLY A 239 -3.81 7.78 -22.13
CA GLY A 239 -2.96 6.86 -22.88
C GLY A 239 -3.11 5.42 -22.39
N GLY A 240 -2.15 4.55 -22.74
CA GLY A 240 -2.17 3.13 -22.37
C GLY A 240 -2.14 2.85 -20.87
N ASN A 241 -1.62 3.79 -20.08
CA ASN A 241 -1.48 3.65 -18.62
C ASN A 241 -2.33 4.66 -17.82
N GLY A 242 -3.38 5.22 -18.41
CA GLY A 242 -4.21 6.23 -17.77
C GLY A 242 -3.85 7.65 -18.19
N ILE A 243 -3.99 8.62 -17.27
CA ILE A 243 -3.76 10.04 -17.57
C ILE A 243 -2.27 10.28 -17.78
N ARG A 244 -1.93 10.86 -18.98
CA ARG A 244 -0.56 11.27 -19.36
C ARG A 244 -0.28 12.75 -19.04
N GLY A 245 -1.31 13.53 -18.83
CA GLY A 245 -1.30 14.97 -18.64
C GLY A 245 -2.62 15.57 -19.09
N TYR A 246 -2.61 16.84 -19.43
CA TYR A 246 -3.78 17.61 -19.81
C TYR A 246 -3.53 18.39 -21.12
N CYS A 247 -4.60 18.68 -21.85
CA CYS A 247 -4.55 19.54 -23.02
C CYS A 247 -5.77 20.47 -23.09
N ASN A 248 -5.81 21.38 -24.09
CA ASN A 248 -6.90 22.34 -24.26
C ASN A 248 -7.94 21.92 -25.31
N GLN A 249 -7.84 20.69 -25.78
CA GLN A 249 -8.79 20.09 -26.73
C GLN A 249 -9.31 18.77 -26.16
N TYR A 250 -10.52 18.39 -26.55
CA TYR A 250 -11.06 17.07 -26.27
C TYR A 250 -11.35 16.32 -27.56
N SER A 251 -11.27 15.01 -27.53
CA SER A 251 -11.58 14.14 -28.66
C SER A 251 -12.88 13.38 -28.50
N HIS A 252 -13.30 13.17 -27.24
CA HIS A 252 -14.51 12.44 -26.84
C HIS A 252 -15.25 13.21 -25.75
N ASP A 253 -16.58 13.18 -25.79
CA ASP A 253 -17.47 13.76 -24.78
C ASP A 253 -18.57 12.74 -24.47
N GLY A 254 -18.73 12.36 -23.22
CA GLY A 254 -19.67 11.35 -22.76
C GLY A 254 -19.05 10.27 -21.88
N GLU A 255 -19.73 9.13 -21.79
CA GLU A 255 -19.30 7.98 -21.01
C GLU A 255 -18.61 6.94 -21.91
N TYR A 256 -17.36 6.61 -21.58
CA TYR A 256 -16.55 5.67 -22.32
C TYR A 256 -15.80 4.71 -21.41
N VAL A 257 -15.61 3.48 -21.85
CA VAL A 257 -14.57 2.61 -21.32
C VAL A 257 -13.30 2.83 -22.12
N VAL A 258 -12.21 3.12 -21.45
CA VAL A 258 -10.89 3.27 -22.05
C VAL A 258 -10.08 2.02 -21.80
N VAL A 259 -9.56 1.40 -22.87
CA VAL A 259 -8.67 0.24 -22.79
C VAL A 259 -7.26 0.68 -23.15
N GLY A 260 -6.28 0.36 -22.30
CA GLY A 260 -4.87 0.57 -22.59
C GLY A 260 -4.44 -0.25 -23.80
N ARG A 261 -3.94 0.43 -24.87
CA ARG A 261 -3.57 -0.24 -26.12
C ARG A 261 -2.13 -0.72 -26.16
N GLN A 262 -1.21 -0.01 -25.52
CA GLN A 262 0.23 -0.26 -25.60
C GLN A 262 0.92 -0.16 -24.23
N GLY A 263 2.06 -0.86 -24.08
CA GLY A 263 2.92 -0.83 -22.90
C GLY A 263 2.57 -1.91 -21.86
N ALA A 264 3.26 -1.87 -20.72
CA ALA A 264 3.18 -2.89 -19.65
C ALA A 264 1.76 -3.06 -19.04
N LEU A 265 0.90 -2.04 -19.16
CA LEU A 265 -0.48 -2.07 -18.69
C LEU A 265 -1.49 -2.20 -19.84
N CYS A 266 -1.05 -2.75 -20.96
CA CYS A 266 -1.88 -3.09 -22.09
C CYS A 266 -3.04 -4.00 -21.66
N GLY A 267 -4.27 -3.63 -22.06
CA GLY A 267 -5.48 -4.35 -21.69
C GLY A 267 -6.16 -3.90 -20.39
N ASN A 268 -5.56 -2.99 -19.62
CA ASN A 268 -6.24 -2.39 -18.48
C ASN A 268 -7.45 -1.56 -18.94
N VAL A 269 -8.54 -1.65 -18.21
CA VAL A 269 -9.80 -0.97 -18.51
C VAL A 269 -10.11 0.10 -17.47
N ARG A 270 -10.76 1.18 -17.92
CA ARG A 270 -11.17 2.29 -17.06
C ARG A 270 -12.41 2.97 -17.60
N LEU A 271 -13.36 3.29 -16.72
CA LEU A 271 -14.48 4.16 -17.04
C LEU A 271 -14.06 5.62 -16.95
N ILE A 272 -14.44 6.42 -17.95
CA ILE A 272 -14.28 7.87 -17.95
C ILE A 272 -15.61 8.54 -18.31
N GLN A 273 -15.77 9.80 -17.92
CA GLN A 273 -16.98 10.57 -18.20
C GLN A 273 -16.65 12.02 -18.56
N GLY A 274 -17.48 12.62 -19.39
CA GLY A 274 -17.34 14.01 -19.83
C GLY A 274 -16.27 14.18 -20.92
N LYS A 275 -15.71 15.40 -21.02
CA LYS A 275 -14.77 15.78 -22.06
C LYS A 275 -13.35 15.29 -21.75
N ASN A 276 -12.83 14.43 -22.61
CA ASN A 276 -11.51 13.81 -22.46
C ASN A 276 -10.80 13.74 -23.82
N TYR A 277 -9.48 13.74 -23.81
CA TYR A 277 -8.69 13.43 -25.00
C TYR A 277 -8.16 11.99 -24.89
N LEU A 278 -8.57 11.13 -25.82
CA LEU A 278 -8.05 9.76 -25.89
C LEU A 278 -6.97 9.71 -26.96
N SER A 279 -5.74 9.37 -26.53
CA SER A 279 -4.61 9.28 -27.46
C SER A 279 -4.61 7.95 -28.23
N GLU A 280 -3.75 7.84 -29.22
CA GLU A 280 -3.54 6.62 -30.03
C GLU A 280 -3.11 5.39 -29.20
N HIS A 281 -2.64 5.60 -27.97
CA HIS A 281 -2.27 4.55 -27.02
C HIS A 281 -3.43 4.06 -26.15
N ALA A 282 -4.63 4.58 -26.38
CA ALA A 282 -5.88 4.19 -25.72
C ALA A 282 -6.91 3.75 -26.77
N ILE A 283 -7.75 2.78 -26.42
CA ILE A 283 -8.91 2.38 -27.22
C ILE A 283 -10.15 2.97 -26.54
N ALA A 284 -10.93 3.75 -27.29
CA ALA A 284 -12.25 4.24 -26.90
C ALA A 284 -13.28 3.14 -27.13
N VAL A 285 -14.06 2.82 -26.09
CA VAL A 285 -15.15 1.85 -26.16
C VAL A 285 -16.42 2.48 -25.62
N GLN A 286 -17.48 2.46 -26.43
CA GLN A 286 -18.82 2.89 -26.04
C GLN A 286 -19.85 1.86 -26.52
N ALA A 287 -20.79 1.51 -25.65
CA ALA A 287 -21.86 0.59 -26.00
C ALA A 287 -22.80 1.20 -27.06
N ASN A 288 -23.41 0.35 -27.88
CA ASN A 288 -24.52 0.75 -28.76
C ASN A 288 -25.83 0.89 -27.96
N GLY A 289 -26.89 1.33 -28.62
CA GLY A 289 -28.19 1.57 -27.98
C GLY A 289 -28.82 0.34 -27.30
N ALA A 290 -28.44 -0.88 -27.70
CA ALA A 290 -28.94 -2.14 -27.13
C ALA A 290 -28.12 -2.63 -25.92
N ASN A 291 -27.00 -2.00 -25.59
CA ASN A 291 -26.08 -2.41 -24.52
C ASN A 291 -25.78 -1.28 -23.53
N GLU A 292 -25.04 -1.58 -22.46
CA GLU A 292 -24.71 -0.70 -21.36
C GLU A 292 -23.18 -0.51 -21.25
N THR A 293 -22.70 0.75 -21.36
CA THR A 293 -21.26 1.06 -21.32
C THR A 293 -20.61 0.65 -20.00
N LYS A 294 -21.28 0.86 -18.88
CA LYS A 294 -20.77 0.45 -17.56
C LYS A 294 -20.66 -1.08 -17.40
N PHE A 295 -21.53 -1.83 -18.08
CA PHE A 295 -21.42 -3.27 -18.13
C PHE A 295 -20.19 -3.72 -18.91
N LEU A 296 -19.91 -3.05 -20.05
CA LEU A 296 -18.73 -3.31 -20.86
C LEU A 296 -17.42 -3.10 -20.06
N LEU A 297 -17.38 -2.17 -19.11
CA LEU A 297 -16.22 -2.02 -18.20
C LEU A 297 -15.86 -3.34 -17.54
N TYR A 298 -16.84 -4.00 -16.92
CA TYR A 298 -16.61 -5.25 -16.17
C TYR A 298 -16.42 -6.45 -17.10
N LEU A 299 -17.12 -6.49 -18.23
CA LEU A 299 -16.94 -7.51 -19.24
C LEU A 299 -15.51 -7.51 -19.81
N LEU A 300 -15.00 -6.35 -20.20
CA LEU A 300 -13.66 -6.23 -20.77
C LEU A 300 -12.56 -6.49 -19.72
N ASP A 301 -12.78 -6.11 -18.45
CA ASP A 301 -11.89 -6.45 -17.33
C ASP A 301 -11.88 -7.97 -17.08
N TYR A 302 -13.05 -8.61 -17.09
CA TYR A 302 -13.19 -10.06 -16.96
C TYR A 302 -12.50 -10.82 -18.09
N MET A 303 -12.61 -10.33 -19.34
CA MET A 303 -11.97 -10.90 -20.52
C MET A 303 -10.43 -10.78 -20.47
N LYS A 304 -9.84 -9.99 -19.58
CA LYS A 304 -8.38 -9.82 -19.43
C LYS A 304 -7.71 -9.56 -20.76
N LEU A 305 -8.10 -8.48 -21.42
CA LEU A 305 -7.68 -8.17 -22.80
C LEU A 305 -6.17 -8.18 -23.03
N GLY A 306 -5.36 -7.95 -22.00
CA GLY A 306 -3.89 -8.02 -22.08
C GLY A 306 -3.34 -9.36 -22.59
N GLN A 307 -4.08 -10.47 -22.41
CA GLN A 307 -3.69 -11.80 -22.92
C GLN A 307 -3.67 -11.88 -24.45
N TYR A 308 -4.35 -10.97 -25.15
CA TYR A 308 -4.41 -10.89 -26.61
C TYR A 308 -3.37 -9.92 -27.19
N SER A 309 -2.47 -9.39 -26.37
CA SER A 309 -1.39 -8.52 -26.84
C SER A 309 -0.35 -9.31 -27.64
N ASP A 310 0.18 -8.67 -28.67
CA ASP A 310 1.30 -9.25 -29.43
C ASP A 310 2.54 -9.33 -28.53
N GLN A 311 3.23 -10.49 -28.53
CA GLN A 311 4.46 -10.73 -27.78
C GLN A 311 5.65 -10.06 -28.49
N GLY A 312 5.92 -8.82 -28.16
CA GLY A 312 7.05 -8.06 -28.66
C GLY A 312 7.69 -7.23 -27.55
N ALA A 313 8.80 -6.54 -27.87
CA ALA A 313 9.47 -5.64 -26.92
C ALA A 313 8.52 -4.56 -26.36
N GLN A 314 7.45 -4.24 -27.09
CA GLN A 314 6.39 -3.34 -26.65
C GLN A 314 5.02 -4.00 -26.88
N PRO A 315 4.40 -4.60 -25.85
CA PRO A 315 3.08 -5.23 -25.95
C PRO A 315 2.05 -4.26 -26.52
N GLY A 316 1.21 -4.74 -27.45
CA GLY A 316 0.17 -3.92 -28.08
C GLY A 316 -1.07 -4.72 -28.46
N LEU A 317 -2.25 -4.09 -28.40
CA LEU A 317 -3.52 -4.66 -28.78
C LEU A 317 -3.92 -4.23 -30.19
N ALA A 318 -4.19 -5.21 -31.04
CA ALA A 318 -4.76 -4.99 -32.36
C ALA A 318 -6.29 -4.89 -32.25
N VAL A 319 -6.85 -3.70 -32.49
CA VAL A 319 -8.30 -3.42 -32.38
C VAL A 319 -9.12 -4.44 -33.19
N ASN A 320 -8.71 -4.73 -34.44
CA ASN A 320 -9.42 -5.67 -35.31
C ASN A 320 -9.46 -7.11 -34.76
N LYS A 321 -8.44 -7.52 -34.00
CA LYS A 321 -8.45 -8.82 -33.32
C LYS A 321 -9.47 -8.82 -32.16
N LEU A 322 -9.49 -7.72 -31.37
CA LEU A 322 -10.40 -7.59 -30.23
C LEU A 322 -11.87 -7.56 -30.67
N LEU A 323 -12.21 -6.85 -31.71
CA LEU A 323 -13.57 -6.74 -32.25
C LEU A 323 -14.21 -8.09 -32.58
N ARG A 324 -13.41 -9.11 -32.91
CA ARG A 324 -13.84 -10.47 -33.23
C ARG A 324 -14.00 -11.38 -32.03
N LEU A 325 -13.60 -10.93 -30.84
CA LEU A 325 -13.74 -11.76 -29.63
C LEU A 325 -15.21 -11.93 -29.30
N LYS A 326 -15.57 -13.18 -29.01
CA LYS A 326 -16.91 -13.59 -28.61
C LYS A 326 -17.07 -13.56 -27.11
N CYS A 327 -18.22 -13.12 -26.65
CA CYS A 327 -18.59 -13.07 -25.25
C CYS A 327 -20.09 -13.31 -25.09
N MET A 328 -20.46 -13.81 -23.92
CA MET A 328 -21.86 -14.02 -23.53
C MET A 328 -22.35 -12.75 -22.81
N VAL A 329 -23.50 -12.24 -23.25
CA VAL A 329 -24.11 -11.06 -22.61
C VAL A 329 -25.62 -11.27 -22.42
N PRO A 330 -26.20 -10.74 -21.32
CA PRO A 330 -27.64 -10.76 -21.08
C PRO A 330 -28.31 -9.56 -21.78
N ASP A 331 -29.62 -9.48 -21.67
CA ASP A 331 -30.38 -8.29 -22.12
C ASP A 331 -29.90 -7.02 -21.41
N LYS A 332 -30.21 -5.85 -21.99
CA LYS A 332 -29.77 -4.53 -21.52
C LYS A 332 -30.20 -4.24 -20.07
N GLN A 333 -31.40 -4.62 -19.66
CA GLN A 333 -31.88 -4.36 -18.30
C GLN A 333 -31.08 -5.15 -17.26
N THR A 334 -30.74 -6.38 -17.60
CA THR A 334 -29.86 -7.22 -16.76
C THR A 334 -28.43 -6.68 -16.74
N GLN A 335 -27.89 -6.17 -17.89
CA GLN A 335 -26.58 -5.50 -17.94
C GLN A 335 -26.55 -4.29 -16.98
N ILE A 336 -27.60 -3.44 -16.97
CA ILE A 336 -27.72 -2.28 -16.07
C ILE A 336 -27.71 -2.72 -14.60
N LYS A 337 -28.45 -3.78 -14.24
CA LYS A 337 -28.48 -4.31 -12.87
C LYS A 337 -27.11 -4.83 -12.44
N ILE A 338 -26.43 -5.61 -13.30
CA ILE A 338 -25.09 -6.12 -13.04
C ILE A 338 -24.09 -4.97 -12.87
N ALA A 339 -24.11 -4.01 -13.78
CA ALA A 339 -23.22 -2.84 -13.72
C ALA A 339 -23.43 -2.05 -12.42
N SER A 340 -24.67 -1.75 -12.06
CA SER A 340 -25.01 -1.03 -10.83
C SER A 340 -24.55 -1.78 -9.57
N PHE A 341 -24.74 -3.10 -9.53
CA PHE A 341 -24.27 -3.95 -8.43
C PHE A 341 -22.74 -3.92 -8.30
N LEU A 342 -22.02 -4.12 -9.41
CA LEU A 342 -20.55 -4.13 -9.39
C LEU A 342 -19.97 -2.72 -9.09
N MET A 343 -20.59 -1.66 -9.59
CA MET A 343 -20.20 -0.28 -9.28
C MET A 343 -20.38 0.05 -7.79
N SER A 344 -21.31 -0.57 -7.09
CA SER A 344 -21.46 -0.38 -5.63
C SER A 344 -20.20 -0.83 -4.87
N PHE A 345 -19.53 -1.90 -5.32
CA PHE A 345 -18.23 -2.29 -4.76
C PHE A 345 -17.14 -1.26 -5.06
N ASP A 346 -17.10 -0.71 -6.29
CA ASP A 346 -16.11 0.32 -6.63
C ASP A 346 -16.28 1.56 -5.78
N PHE A 347 -17.52 1.99 -5.56
CA PHE A 347 -17.83 3.10 -4.67
C PHE A 347 -17.41 2.82 -3.22
N GLN A 348 -17.74 1.63 -2.70
CA GLN A 348 -17.31 1.23 -1.35
C GLN A 348 -15.79 1.19 -1.23
N ILE A 349 -15.09 0.53 -2.17
CA ILE A 349 -13.62 0.44 -2.17
C ILE A 349 -13.00 1.84 -2.19
N SER A 350 -13.43 2.72 -3.10
CA SER A 350 -12.90 4.07 -3.20
C SER A 350 -13.14 4.92 -1.93
N THR A 351 -14.30 4.74 -1.29
CA THR A 351 -14.63 5.38 -0.03
C THR A 351 -13.71 4.91 1.10
N GLN A 352 -13.47 3.59 1.19
CA GLN A 352 -12.58 3.03 2.20
C GLN A 352 -11.11 3.40 1.95
N GLU A 353 -10.66 3.48 0.70
CA GLU A 353 -9.32 3.96 0.35
C GLU A 353 -9.11 5.43 0.73
N ARG A 354 -10.12 6.29 0.51
CA ARG A 354 -10.10 7.68 0.97
C ARG A 354 -10.01 7.76 2.50
N MET A 355 -10.79 6.95 3.22
CA MET A 355 -10.72 6.87 4.69
C MET A 355 -9.32 6.47 5.16
N LEU A 356 -8.70 5.47 4.53
CA LEU A 356 -7.34 5.03 4.84
C LEU A 356 -6.32 6.16 4.63
N MET A 357 -6.43 6.92 3.55
CA MET A 357 -5.57 8.10 3.31
C MET A 357 -5.72 9.15 4.41
N LEU A 358 -6.94 9.44 4.85
CA LEU A 358 -7.21 10.40 5.93
C LEU A 358 -6.65 9.92 7.27
N LEU A 359 -6.84 8.65 7.63
CA LEU A 359 -6.29 8.05 8.85
C LEU A 359 -4.75 8.11 8.87
N ASN A 360 -4.10 7.79 7.76
CA ASN A 360 -2.65 7.88 7.62
C ASN A 360 -2.13 9.34 7.71
N SER A 361 -2.89 10.29 7.15
CA SER A 361 -2.56 11.72 7.27
C SER A 361 -2.71 12.21 8.70
N GLN A 362 -3.80 11.83 9.38
CA GLN A 362 -4.03 12.14 10.78
C GLN A 362 -2.93 11.57 11.68
N ARG A 363 -2.57 10.29 11.48
CA ARG A 363 -1.47 9.66 12.20
C ARG A 363 -0.15 10.43 12.08
N ARG A 364 0.21 10.84 10.86
CA ARG A 364 1.43 11.63 10.63
C ARG A 364 1.40 12.97 11.35
N ALA A 365 0.28 13.69 11.28
CA ALA A 365 0.12 14.97 11.97
C ALA A 365 0.22 14.82 13.50
N LEU A 366 -0.40 13.78 14.05
CA LEU A 366 -0.33 13.49 15.49
C LEU A 366 1.09 13.15 15.94
N LEU A 367 1.82 12.33 15.20
CA LEU A 367 3.22 12.03 15.52
C LEU A 367 4.11 13.29 15.51
N GLN A 368 3.86 14.25 14.62
CA GLN A 368 4.58 15.52 14.60
C GLN A 368 4.21 16.45 15.77
N GLN A 369 2.99 16.36 16.28
CA GLN A 369 2.50 17.21 17.38
C GLN A 369 2.80 16.63 18.77
N LEU A 370 2.78 15.31 18.91
CA LEU A 370 2.90 14.62 20.22
C LEU A 370 4.37 14.37 20.61
N PHE A 371 5.25 14.19 19.62
CA PHE A 371 6.69 14.02 19.87
C PHE A 371 7.42 15.30 19.51
N ILE A 372 7.47 16.21 20.49
CA ILE A 372 8.05 17.56 20.32
C ILE A 372 9.58 17.50 20.29
#